data_e4e5d07f302504016a704fbf96636bf7
#
_entry.id   e4e5d07f302504016a704fbf96636bf7
#
_cell.length_a   1.000
_cell.length_b   1.000
_cell.length_c   1.000
_cell.angle_alpha   90.00
_cell.angle_beta   90.00
_cell.angle_gamma   90.00
#
_symmetry.space_group_name_H-M   'P 1'
#
loop_
_entity.id
_entity.type
_entity.pdbx_description
1 polymer ?
#
loop_
_entity_poly.entity_id
_entity_poly.type
_entity_poly.pdbx_seq_one_letter_code
_entity_poly.pdbx_strand_id
1 'polypeptide(L)'
;MENTEASNLIGMAQLAQLKPTDLRGKTIFIRCDFNVPLRNTSKGLYRVADDTRIRRFLDLTFKKIHELTEGDCRIVIGSHLGRPHKKKDRSGWDGVFNIQFVCSHFDTLVRRVYGDTYTIFPPETLDSHMKDSLEIVAHKRLPPGGIKFLPNLRYLLDPKNTDLYRKEFITKLADIADVYINCAFS
;
A
#
# COMPACT_ATOMS: atom_id res chain seq x y z
N MET A 1 7.98 -3.10 36.76
CA MET A 1 8.33 -3.18 35.32
C MET A 1 7.07 -3.66 34.62
N GLU A 2 6.22 -2.72 34.27
CA GLU A 2 4.94 -3.01 33.64
C GLU A 2 5.11 -3.26 32.15
N ASN A 3 4.42 -4.27 31.71
CA ASN A 3 4.42 -4.84 30.37
C ASN A 3 4.08 -3.82 29.28
N THR A 4 5.07 -3.29 28.59
CA THR A 4 4.92 -2.34 27.48
C THR A 4 4.59 -3.05 26.14
N GLU A 5 4.51 -4.39 26.13
CA GLU A 5 4.28 -5.17 24.91
C GLU A 5 2.80 -5.36 24.52
N ALA A 6 1.87 -5.09 25.42
CA ALA A 6 0.43 -5.32 25.17
C ALA A 6 -0.27 -4.15 24.45
N SER A 7 0.37 -2.98 24.33
CA SER A 7 -0.26 -1.78 23.74
C SER A 7 -0.19 -1.69 22.23
N ASN A 8 0.55 -2.55 21.55
CA ASN A 8 0.79 -2.47 20.09
C ASN A 8 -0.14 -3.33 19.22
N LEU A 9 -1.06 -4.08 19.81
CA LEU A 9 -2.07 -4.90 19.11
C LEU A 9 -3.45 -4.25 19.14
N ILE A 10 -3.48 -2.98 18.85
CA ILE A 10 -4.72 -2.23 18.89
C ILE A 10 -5.44 -2.38 17.55
N GLY A 11 -6.54 -3.13 17.56
CA GLY A 11 -7.30 -3.51 16.38
C GLY A 11 -8.00 -2.36 15.67
N MET A 12 -8.64 -2.64 14.54
CA MET A 12 -9.35 -1.69 13.67
C MET A 12 -10.43 -0.86 14.36
N ALA A 13 -10.92 -1.27 15.53
CA ALA A 13 -11.84 -0.46 16.34
C ALA A 13 -11.27 0.92 16.71
N GLN A 14 -9.98 1.12 16.56
CA GLN A 14 -9.29 2.30 17.03
C GLN A 14 -8.96 3.35 15.96
N LEU A 15 -9.10 3.08 14.67
CA LEU A 15 -9.05 4.14 13.66
C LEU A 15 -10.10 5.23 13.96
N ALA A 16 -11.26 4.84 14.50
CA ALA A 16 -12.30 5.76 14.94
C ALA A 16 -11.92 6.63 16.15
N GLN A 17 -10.94 6.20 16.94
CA GLN A 17 -10.47 6.88 18.16
C GLN A 17 -9.25 7.78 17.91
N LEU A 18 -8.62 7.69 16.72
CA LEU A 18 -7.46 8.51 16.38
C LEU A 18 -7.84 9.99 16.29
N LYS A 19 -6.89 10.81 16.73
CA LYS A 19 -6.96 12.26 16.66
C LYS A 19 -6.09 12.79 15.52
N PRO A 20 -6.27 14.02 15.05
CA PRO A 20 -5.41 14.64 14.05
C PRO A 20 -3.91 14.55 14.39
N THR A 21 -3.56 14.73 15.65
CA THR A 21 -2.16 14.67 16.15
C THR A 21 -1.50 13.32 15.98
N ASP A 22 -2.29 12.25 15.84
CA ASP A 22 -1.78 10.89 15.67
C ASP A 22 -1.33 10.63 14.23
N LEU A 23 -1.85 11.38 13.26
CA LEU A 23 -1.64 11.16 11.82
C LEU A 23 -1.05 12.35 11.05
N ARG A 24 -1.31 13.59 11.46
CA ARG A 24 -0.78 14.79 10.76
C ARG A 24 0.74 14.82 10.77
N GLY A 25 1.31 15.14 9.61
CA GLY A 25 2.75 15.16 9.39
C GLY A 25 3.44 13.78 9.40
N LYS A 26 2.68 12.70 9.66
CA LYS A 26 3.20 11.34 9.81
C LYS A 26 3.32 10.60 8.48
N THR A 27 4.19 9.59 8.47
CA THR A 27 4.23 8.57 7.43
C THR A 27 3.43 7.36 7.89
N ILE A 28 2.37 7.03 7.16
CA ILE A 28 1.42 5.98 7.49
C ILE A 28 1.61 4.82 6.53
N PHE A 29 2.04 3.66 7.02
CA PHE A 29 2.01 2.44 6.23
C PHE A 29 0.64 1.76 6.38
N ILE A 30 -0.03 1.50 5.25
CA ILE A 30 -1.34 0.85 5.23
C ILE A 30 -1.23 -0.46 4.46
N ARG A 31 -1.49 -1.56 5.13
CA ARG A 31 -1.67 -2.85 4.48
C ARG A 31 -3.13 -3.01 4.05
N CYS A 32 -3.36 -2.98 2.73
CA CYS A 32 -4.69 -3.09 2.13
C CYS A 32 -4.94 -4.48 1.55
N ASP A 33 -6.21 -4.85 1.38
CA ASP A 33 -6.62 -5.97 0.53
C ASP A 33 -7.17 -5.45 -0.81
N PHE A 34 -6.27 -5.18 -1.75
CA PHE A 34 -6.61 -4.83 -3.13
C PHE A 34 -6.43 -6.01 -4.08
N ASN A 35 -6.65 -7.23 -3.58
CA ASN A 35 -6.69 -8.42 -4.42
C ASN A 35 -8.01 -8.47 -5.19
N VAL A 36 -8.10 -7.63 -6.20
CA VAL A 36 -9.27 -7.45 -7.06
C VAL A 36 -9.14 -8.23 -8.36
N PRO A 37 -10.24 -8.66 -8.98
CA PRO A 37 -10.19 -9.30 -10.29
C PRO A 37 -9.78 -8.29 -11.37
N LEU A 38 -8.90 -8.72 -12.24
CA LEU A 38 -8.48 -7.98 -13.44
C LEU A 38 -9.07 -8.64 -14.68
N ARG A 39 -9.47 -7.83 -15.66
CA ARG A 39 -9.84 -8.28 -17.00
C ARG A 39 -8.81 -7.81 -18.01
N ASN A 40 -8.48 -8.67 -18.96
CA ASN A 40 -7.65 -8.30 -20.11
C ASN A 40 -8.48 -7.41 -21.06
N THR A 41 -7.85 -6.39 -21.59
CA THR A 41 -8.41 -5.56 -22.68
C THR A 41 -7.90 -6.07 -24.02
N SER A 42 -8.53 -5.67 -25.11
CA SER A 42 -8.15 -6.05 -26.48
C SER A 42 -6.70 -5.70 -26.86
N LYS A 43 -6.00 -4.90 -26.07
CA LYS A 43 -4.60 -4.47 -26.29
C LYS A 43 -3.61 -5.16 -25.35
N GLY A 44 -3.99 -6.25 -24.66
CA GLY A 44 -3.12 -6.92 -23.68
C GLY A 44 -2.92 -6.16 -22.38
N LEU A 45 -3.60 -5.04 -22.18
CA LEU A 45 -3.58 -4.30 -20.92
C LEU A 45 -4.64 -4.86 -19.97
N TYR A 46 -4.38 -4.76 -18.68
CA TYR A 46 -5.33 -5.17 -17.65
C TYR A 46 -6.05 -3.97 -17.05
N ARG A 47 -7.31 -4.19 -16.66
CA ARG A 47 -8.12 -3.22 -15.92
C ARG A 47 -8.81 -3.91 -14.75
N VAL A 48 -9.04 -3.17 -13.69
CA VAL A 48 -9.85 -3.63 -12.56
C VAL A 48 -11.27 -3.92 -13.05
N ALA A 49 -11.74 -5.14 -12.81
CA ALA A 49 -13.07 -5.60 -13.22
C ALA A 49 -14.12 -5.37 -12.11
N ASP A 50 -13.69 -5.44 -10.86
CA ASP A 50 -14.50 -5.16 -9.68
C ASP A 50 -13.64 -4.37 -8.68
N ASP A 51 -14.06 -3.17 -8.33
CA ASP A 51 -13.35 -2.25 -7.45
C ASP A 51 -13.96 -2.15 -6.03
N THR A 52 -14.88 -3.04 -5.68
CA THR A 52 -15.61 -3.03 -4.40
C THR A 52 -14.66 -2.91 -3.20
N ARG A 53 -13.54 -3.65 -3.20
CA ARG A 53 -12.56 -3.60 -2.11
C ARG A 53 -11.85 -2.26 -2.02
N ILE A 54 -11.52 -1.67 -3.17
CA ILE A 54 -10.85 -0.36 -3.25
C ILE A 54 -11.81 0.73 -2.76
N ARG A 55 -13.07 0.72 -3.21
CA ARG A 55 -14.08 1.68 -2.75
C ARG A 55 -14.34 1.57 -1.26
N ARG A 56 -14.50 0.34 -0.76
CA ARG A 56 -14.67 0.13 0.67
C ARG A 56 -13.52 0.70 1.50
N PHE A 57 -12.28 0.54 1.05
CA PHE A 57 -11.12 1.16 1.68
C PHE A 57 -11.21 2.69 1.63
N LEU A 58 -11.56 3.27 0.48
CA LEU A 58 -11.69 4.71 0.31
C LEU A 58 -12.79 5.28 1.22
N ASP A 59 -13.94 4.62 1.29
CA ASP A 59 -15.10 5.10 2.03
C ASP A 59 -14.94 4.97 3.55
N LEU A 60 -14.21 3.97 4.04
CA LEU A 60 -14.08 3.70 5.47
C LEU A 60 -12.74 4.21 6.04
N THR A 61 -11.63 3.76 5.46
CA THR A 61 -10.31 4.02 6.03
C THR A 61 -9.71 5.31 5.51
N PHE A 62 -9.66 5.49 4.20
CA PHE A 62 -9.03 6.64 3.59
C PHE A 62 -9.78 7.94 3.88
N LYS A 63 -11.11 7.90 3.83
CA LYS A 63 -11.96 9.03 4.22
C LYS A 63 -11.66 9.48 5.66
N LYS A 64 -11.53 8.53 6.59
CA LYS A 64 -11.19 8.86 7.98
C LYS A 64 -9.80 9.47 8.13
N ILE A 65 -8.82 8.96 7.40
CA ILE A 65 -7.47 9.56 7.36
C ILE A 65 -7.54 10.99 6.80
N HIS A 66 -8.28 11.19 5.70
CA HIS A 66 -8.46 12.52 5.12
C HIS A 66 -9.13 13.50 6.10
N GLU A 67 -10.20 13.10 6.78
CA GLU A 67 -10.88 13.92 7.78
C GLU A 67 -9.95 14.36 8.92
N LEU A 68 -8.96 13.54 9.29
CA LEU A 68 -8.01 13.81 10.35
C LEU A 68 -6.80 14.64 9.88
N THR A 69 -6.40 14.52 8.61
CA THR A 69 -5.14 15.09 8.13
C THR A 69 -5.29 16.17 7.07
N GLU A 70 -6.41 16.19 6.34
CA GLU A 70 -6.63 17.07 5.20
C GLU A 70 -5.52 17.00 4.14
N GLY A 71 -4.87 15.81 4.03
CA GLY A 71 -3.72 15.59 3.16
C GLY A 71 -2.36 15.86 3.80
N ASP A 72 -2.30 16.42 5.01
CA ASP A 72 -1.04 16.60 5.75
C ASP A 72 -0.56 15.28 6.38
N CYS A 73 -0.27 14.31 5.53
CA CYS A 73 0.37 13.05 5.87
C CYS A 73 1.04 12.47 4.63
N ARG A 74 1.84 11.42 4.81
CA ARG A 74 2.41 10.60 3.75
C ARG A 74 1.87 9.20 3.88
N ILE A 75 1.50 8.57 2.79
CA ILE A 75 0.90 7.24 2.83
C ILE A 75 1.75 6.28 2.00
N VAL A 76 2.04 5.12 2.57
CA VAL A 76 2.66 3.99 1.87
C VAL A 76 1.64 2.86 1.83
N ILE A 77 1.21 2.47 0.63
CA ILE A 77 0.23 1.39 0.44
C ILE A 77 0.95 0.11 0.07
N GLY A 78 0.75 -0.91 0.90
CA GLY A 78 1.17 -2.27 0.62
C GLY A 78 -0.04 -3.18 0.41
N SER A 79 -0.08 -3.87 -0.73
CA SER A 79 -1.12 -4.85 -1.01
C SER A 79 -0.58 -6.03 -1.79
N HIS A 80 -1.41 -7.05 -1.96
CA HIS A 80 -1.13 -8.18 -2.82
C HIS A 80 -2.13 -8.27 -3.97
N LEU A 81 -1.70 -8.91 -5.05
CA LEU A 81 -2.54 -9.19 -6.22
C LEU A 81 -2.25 -10.61 -6.72
N GLY A 82 -3.28 -11.46 -6.75
CA GLY A 82 -3.16 -12.83 -7.19
C GLY A 82 -2.15 -13.67 -6.40
N ARG A 83 -1.58 -14.67 -7.03
CA ARG A 83 -0.61 -15.62 -6.42
C ARG A 83 0.60 -15.84 -7.32
N PRO A 84 1.48 -14.83 -7.53
CA PRO A 84 2.61 -14.94 -8.45
C PRO A 84 3.57 -16.07 -8.08
N HIS A 85 3.81 -16.31 -6.79
CA HIS A 85 4.71 -17.37 -6.31
C HIS A 85 4.30 -18.80 -6.72
N LYS A 86 3.06 -19.01 -7.17
CA LYS A 86 2.63 -20.30 -7.75
C LYS A 86 3.08 -20.48 -9.21
N LYS A 87 3.54 -19.42 -9.86
CA LYS A 87 4.09 -19.45 -11.21
C LYS A 87 5.60 -19.68 -11.15
N LYS A 88 6.05 -20.90 -11.41
CA LYS A 88 7.47 -21.29 -11.31
C LYS A 88 8.37 -20.52 -12.27
N ASP A 89 7.87 -20.20 -13.45
CA ASP A 89 8.59 -19.54 -14.53
C ASP A 89 8.47 -18.01 -14.52
N ARG A 90 7.82 -17.43 -13.50
CA ARG A 90 7.49 -16.01 -13.41
C ARG A 90 6.63 -15.47 -14.57
N SER A 91 6.09 -16.32 -15.43
CA SER A 91 5.23 -15.89 -16.51
C SER A 91 4.03 -15.12 -15.98
N GLY A 92 3.75 -13.95 -16.56
CA GLY A 92 2.64 -13.09 -16.16
C GLY A 92 2.86 -12.28 -14.88
N TRP A 93 4.06 -12.29 -14.27
CA TRP A 93 4.31 -11.47 -13.09
C TRP A 93 4.21 -9.98 -13.41
N ASP A 94 4.80 -9.52 -14.53
CA ASP A 94 4.69 -8.14 -15.01
C ASP A 94 3.34 -7.83 -15.70
N GLY A 95 2.58 -8.86 -15.99
CA GLY A 95 1.23 -8.75 -16.55
C GLY A 95 0.19 -8.71 -15.44
N VAL A 96 -0.58 -9.78 -15.31
CA VAL A 96 -1.77 -9.88 -14.42
C VAL A 96 -1.47 -9.68 -12.94
N PHE A 97 -0.22 -9.82 -12.50
CA PHE A 97 0.17 -9.63 -11.10
C PHE A 97 0.81 -8.26 -10.82
N ASN A 98 0.90 -7.40 -11.84
CA ASN A 98 1.40 -6.05 -11.65
C ASN A 98 0.35 -5.16 -10.98
N ILE A 99 0.64 -4.72 -9.77
CA ILE A 99 -0.26 -3.90 -8.96
C ILE A 99 -0.44 -2.47 -9.52
N GLN A 100 0.34 -2.08 -10.53
CA GLN A 100 0.22 -0.78 -11.19
C GLN A 100 -1.19 -0.55 -11.76
N PHE A 101 -1.85 -1.59 -12.24
CA PHE A 101 -3.23 -1.47 -12.74
C PHE A 101 -4.22 -1.11 -11.63
N VAL A 102 -4.00 -1.62 -10.43
CA VAL A 102 -4.76 -1.26 -9.23
C VAL A 102 -4.44 0.18 -8.82
N CYS A 103 -3.16 0.54 -8.82
CA CYS A 103 -2.69 1.89 -8.50
C CYS A 103 -3.31 2.94 -9.44
N SER A 104 -3.31 2.70 -10.76
CA SER A 104 -3.90 3.62 -11.73
C SER A 104 -5.42 3.77 -11.55
N HIS A 105 -6.11 2.68 -11.18
CA HIS A 105 -7.54 2.74 -10.89
C HIS A 105 -7.81 3.50 -9.59
N PHE A 106 -7.01 3.26 -8.56
CA PHE A 106 -7.07 3.98 -7.29
C PHE A 106 -6.85 5.49 -7.48
N ASP A 107 -5.84 5.90 -8.26
CA ASP A 107 -5.58 7.30 -8.59
C ASP A 107 -6.82 7.97 -9.21
N THR A 108 -7.46 7.29 -10.17
CA THR A 108 -8.70 7.81 -10.79
C THR A 108 -9.81 8.03 -9.78
N LEU A 109 -9.99 7.13 -8.81
CA LEU A 109 -11.01 7.25 -7.78
C LEU A 109 -10.68 8.37 -6.78
N VAL A 110 -9.42 8.46 -6.33
CA VAL A 110 -8.96 9.49 -5.39
C VAL A 110 -9.11 10.88 -6.00
N ARG A 111 -8.66 11.10 -7.24
CA ARG A 111 -8.79 12.38 -7.93
C ARG A 111 -10.24 12.83 -8.10
N ARG A 112 -11.14 11.88 -8.33
CA ARG A 112 -12.57 12.20 -8.47
C ARG A 112 -13.17 12.78 -7.18
N VAL A 113 -12.71 12.35 -6.00
CA VAL A 113 -13.28 12.72 -4.71
C VAL A 113 -12.50 13.86 -4.05
N TYR A 114 -11.17 13.83 -4.14
CA TYR A 114 -10.26 14.70 -3.38
C TYR A 114 -9.47 15.68 -4.27
N GLY A 115 -9.70 15.67 -5.59
CA GLY A 115 -8.98 16.55 -6.52
C GLY A 115 -7.47 16.31 -6.47
N ASP A 116 -6.72 17.39 -6.40
CA ASP A 116 -5.25 17.38 -6.38
C ASP A 116 -4.66 17.38 -4.95
N THR A 117 -5.48 17.10 -3.93
CA THR A 117 -5.02 16.99 -2.53
C THR A 117 -3.94 15.90 -2.38
N TYR A 118 -4.03 14.84 -3.20
CA TYR A 118 -3.11 13.71 -3.14
C TYR A 118 -2.37 13.51 -4.46
N THR A 119 -1.09 13.16 -4.36
CA THR A 119 -0.26 12.76 -5.50
C THR A 119 0.10 11.29 -5.38
N ILE A 120 -0.27 10.49 -6.38
CA ILE A 120 -0.03 9.05 -6.38
C ILE A 120 1.29 8.74 -7.07
N PHE A 121 2.16 8.02 -6.36
CA PHE A 121 3.44 7.51 -6.84
C PHE A 121 3.28 6.01 -7.11
N PRO A 122 3.33 5.59 -8.39
CA PRO A 122 3.12 4.19 -8.75
C PRO A 122 4.25 3.29 -8.20
N PRO A 123 3.99 1.97 -8.14
CA PRO A 123 5.04 1.02 -7.82
C PRO A 123 6.08 0.98 -8.94
N GLU A 124 7.30 0.65 -8.60
CA GLU A 124 8.34 0.32 -9.56
C GLU A 124 8.03 -1.01 -10.26
N THR A 125 8.68 -1.24 -11.40
CA THR A 125 8.57 -2.51 -12.11
C THR A 125 9.25 -3.65 -11.34
N LEU A 126 8.99 -4.89 -11.74
CA LEU A 126 9.50 -6.10 -11.07
C LEU A 126 11.02 -6.16 -10.91
N ASP A 127 11.75 -5.57 -11.86
CA ASP A 127 13.21 -5.54 -11.84
C ASP A 127 13.78 -4.53 -10.84
N SER A 128 12.97 -3.60 -10.37
CA SER A 128 13.34 -2.72 -9.28
C SER A 128 13.09 -3.45 -7.95
N HIS A 129 14.13 -3.55 -7.16
CA HIS A 129 14.05 -4.17 -5.85
C HIS A 129 13.03 -3.44 -4.98
N MET A 130 12.20 -4.19 -4.22
CA MET A 130 11.24 -3.61 -3.27
C MET A 130 11.87 -2.61 -2.30
N LYS A 131 13.18 -2.76 -2.02
CA LYS A 131 13.95 -1.83 -1.20
C LYS A 131 13.99 -0.43 -1.81
N ASP A 132 14.11 -0.33 -3.15
CA ASP A 132 14.22 0.94 -3.87
C ASP A 132 12.92 1.74 -3.74
N SER A 133 11.78 1.05 -3.69
CA SER A 133 10.48 1.68 -3.44
C SER A 133 10.41 2.40 -2.10
N LEU A 134 11.08 1.87 -1.07
CA LEU A 134 11.12 2.47 0.26
C LEU A 134 12.11 3.64 0.34
N GLU A 135 13.14 3.69 -0.51
CA GLU A 135 14.11 4.78 -0.50
C GLU A 135 13.48 6.12 -0.88
N ILE A 136 12.47 6.12 -1.74
CA ILE A 136 11.72 7.33 -2.08
C ILE A 136 11.07 7.93 -0.82
N VAL A 137 10.57 7.09 0.05
CA VAL A 137 9.94 7.51 1.32
C VAL A 137 11.01 7.87 2.35
N ALA A 138 12.02 7.01 2.51
CA ALA A 138 13.11 7.18 3.48
C ALA A 138 13.88 8.51 3.29
N HIS A 139 14.12 8.90 2.06
CA HIS A 139 14.79 10.16 1.74
C HIS A 139 13.87 11.39 1.75
N LYS A 140 12.68 11.29 2.35
CA LYS A 140 11.69 12.37 2.42
C LYS A 140 11.32 12.94 1.04
N ARG A 141 11.45 12.15 0.00
CA ARG A 141 11.05 12.53 -1.37
C ARG A 141 9.54 12.44 -1.59
N LEU A 142 8.82 11.79 -0.68
CA LEU A 142 7.37 11.77 -0.67
C LEU A 142 6.85 13.03 0.01
N PRO A 143 6.19 13.95 -0.69
CA PRO A 143 5.66 15.18 -0.11
C PRO A 143 4.45 14.90 0.79
N PRO A 144 3.99 15.86 1.62
CA PRO A 144 2.66 15.80 2.21
C PRO A 144 1.60 15.58 1.12
N GLY A 145 0.59 14.76 1.39
CA GLY A 145 -0.37 14.30 0.39
C GLY A 145 0.17 13.26 -0.60
N GLY A 146 1.44 12.90 -0.50
CA GLY A 146 2.03 11.84 -1.32
C GLY A 146 1.56 10.44 -0.89
N ILE A 147 1.15 9.62 -1.86
CA ILE A 147 0.76 8.22 -1.65
C ILE A 147 1.64 7.34 -2.51
N LYS A 148 2.52 6.56 -1.89
CA LYS A 148 3.40 5.60 -2.57
C LYS A 148 2.78 4.20 -2.55
N PHE A 149 2.57 3.62 -3.72
CA PHE A 149 2.27 2.20 -3.84
C PHE A 149 3.56 1.38 -3.85
N LEU A 150 3.60 0.35 -3.01
CA LEU A 150 4.66 -0.67 -3.09
C LEU A 150 4.34 -1.68 -4.19
N PRO A 151 5.35 -2.36 -4.75
CA PRO A 151 5.14 -3.52 -5.59
C PRO A 151 4.29 -4.59 -4.88
N ASN A 152 3.74 -5.53 -5.66
CA ASN A 152 2.93 -6.62 -5.11
C ASN A 152 3.68 -7.36 -3.98
N LEU A 153 3.19 -7.24 -2.75
CA LEU A 153 3.86 -7.79 -1.56
C LEU A 153 4.09 -9.31 -1.63
N ARG A 154 3.35 -10.02 -2.47
CA ARG A 154 3.59 -11.46 -2.67
C ARG A 154 4.88 -11.78 -3.40
N TYR A 155 5.55 -10.80 -4.01
CA TYR A 155 6.89 -10.98 -4.54
C TYR A 155 7.93 -11.23 -3.44
N LEU A 156 7.70 -10.76 -2.23
CA LEU A 156 8.52 -11.10 -1.07
C LEU A 156 8.51 -12.61 -0.76
N LEU A 157 7.48 -13.34 -1.21
CA LEU A 157 7.35 -14.79 -1.07
C LEU A 157 8.04 -15.57 -2.21
N ASP A 158 8.69 -14.88 -3.16
CA ASP A 158 9.49 -15.56 -4.17
C ASP A 158 10.56 -16.43 -3.47
N PRO A 159 10.67 -17.70 -3.82
CA PRO A 159 11.71 -18.59 -3.27
C PRO A 159 13.15 -18.09 -3.47
N LYS A 160 13.38 -17.19 -4.43
CA LYS A 160 14.68 -16.53 -4.63
C LYS A 160 14.98 -15.47 -3.57
N ASN A 161 13.97 -14.96 -2.87
CA ASN A 161 14.16 -13.98 -1.82
C ASN A 161 14.52 -14.70 -0.52
N THR A 162 15.67 -14.35 0.02
CA THR A 162 16.15 -14.88 1.30
C THR A 162 15.34 -14.31 2.47
N ASP A 163 15.40 -14.97 3.62
CA ASP A 163 14.82 -14.43 4.86
C ASP A 163 15.51 -13.12 5.27
N LEU A 164 16.80 -12.97 4.97
CA LEU A 164 17.54 -11.73 5.19
C LEU A 164 16.94 -10.59 4.37
N TYR A 165 16.65 -10.81 3.08
CA TYR A 165 16.01 -9.82 2.21
C TYR A 165 14.65 -9.36 2.77
N ARG A 166 13.84 -10.32 3.26
CA ARG A 166 12.54 -10.01 3.86
C ARG A 166 12.68 -9.20 5.15
N LYS A 167 13.65 -9.57 6.01
CA LYS A 167 13.94 -8.83 7.24
C LYS A 167 14.40 -7.41 6.95
N GLU A 168 15.32 -7.23 6.02
CA GLU A 168 15.80 -5.90 5.61
C GLU A 168 14.65 -5.02 5.08
N PHE A 169 13.74 -5.58 4.28
CA PHE A 169 12.57 -4.87 3.81
C PHE A 169 11.67 -4.42 4.98
N ILE A 170 11.38 -5.34 5.92
CA ILE A 170 10.54 -5.04 7.09
C ILE A 170 11.22 -3.99 7.98
N THR A 171 12.53 -4.10 8.22
CA THR A 171 13.29 -3.12 9.01
C THR A 171 13.22 -1.74 8.37
N LYS A 172 13.53 -1.61 7.08
CA LYS A 172 13.42 -0.33 6.37
C LYS A 172 12.00 0.26 6.43
N LEU A 173 10.97 -0.58 6.31
CA LEU A 173 9.59 -0.13 6.40
C LEU A 173 9.26 0.38 7.81
N ALA A 174 9.73 -0.30 8.84
CA ALA A 174 9.54 0.11 10.24
C ALA A 174 10.28 1.42 10.56
N ASP A 175 11.45 1.64 9.96
CA ASP A 175 12.24 2.86 10.15
C ASP A 175 11.60 4.11 9.53
N ILE A 176 10.78 3.95 8.48
CA ILE A 176 10.16 5.08 7.77
C ILE A 176 8.70 5.33 8.14
N ALA A 177 8.00 4.34 8.68
CA ALA A 177 6.58 4.45 9.01
C ALA A 177 6.40 4.81 10.49
N ASP A 178 5.78 5.95 10.74
CA ASP A 178 5.40 6.36 12.10
C ASP A 178 4.16 5.60 12.60
N VAL A 179 3.30 5.18 11.68
CA VAL A 179 2.01 4.54 11.99
C VAL A 179 1.77 3.36 11.04
N TYR A 180 1.30 2.25 11.58
CA TYR A 180 0.85 1.09 10.80
C TYR A 180 -0.66 0.89 10.93
N ILE A 181 -1.34 0.81 9.78
CA ILE A 181 -2.77 0.49 9.71
C ILE A 181 -2.94 -0.82 8.92
N ASN A 182 -3.56 -1.82 9.54
CA ASN A 182 -3.90 -3.07 8.86
C ASN A 182 -5.37 -3.06 8.44
N CYS A 183 -5.62 -3.03 7.14
CA CYS A 183 -6.95 -3.11 6.51
C CYS A 183 -7.12 -4.37 5.64
N ALA A 184 -6.23 -5.35 5.78
CA ALA A 184 -6.27 -6.59 5.01
C ALA A 184 -6.98 -7.69 5.80
N PHE A 185 -8.26 -7.48 6.09
CA PHE A 185 -9.13 -8.46 6.73
C PHE A 185 -10.06 -9.07 5.67
N SER A 186 -9.69 -10.21 5.17
CA SER A 186 -10.53 -11.05 4.29
C SER A 186 -10.48 -12.50 4.75
#